data_b3a70847569fffaeafb597dc7a4aabe8
#
_entry.id   b3a70847569fffaeafb597dc7a4aabe8
#
_cell.length_a   1.000
_cell.length_b   1.000
_cell.length_c   1.000
_cell.angle_alpha   90.00
_cell.angle_beta   90.00
_cell.angle_gamma   90.00
#
_symmetry.space_group_name_H-M   'P 1'
#
loop_
_entity.id
_entity.type
_entity.pdbx_description
1 polymer ?
#
loop_
_entity_poly.entity_id
_entity_poly.type
_entity_poly.pdbx_seq_one_letter_code
_entity_poly.pdbx_strand_id
1 'polypeptide(L)'
;YHAITGIAVTRKLVEGRVLKHLHKQGQQVRLVGLKFPVSVAWYYLKRDNGQREKRFVLSTKTLKASTIKWWGKRRWQIEGWFKTAKHRFGLHRFGQGSRLGMYRWLILSLIAYLIAHWTYLLTQLSDLPDWGEAAQTALECLFPQLLVSLFLLELERLIP
;
A
#
# COMPACT_ATOMS: atom_id res chain seq x y z
N TYR A 1 5.98 12.25 17.75
CA TYR A 1 5.47 11.30 16.76
C TYR A 1 6.25 9.99 16.86
N HIS A 2 5.55 8.84 16.66
CA HIS A 2 6.14 7.52 16.64
C HIS A 2 6.07 6.94 15.23
N ALA A 3 7.16 6.28 14.80
CA ALA A 3 7.24 5.71 13.47
C ALA A 3 7.63 4.24 13.51
N ILE A 4 7.07 3.47 12.59
CA ILE A 4 7.52 2.10 12.27
C ILE A 4 7.88 2.08 10.79
N THR A 5 9.11 1.69 10.47
CA THR A 5 9.59 1.72 9.08
C THR A 5 10.58 0.58 8.80
N GLY A 6 10.69 0.20 7.52
CA GLY A 6 11.74 -0.70 7.07
C GLY A 6 13.12 -0.04 7.14
N ILE A 7 14.14 -0.84 7.34
CA ILE A 7 15.52 -0.38 7.40
C ILE A 7 16.45 -1.35 6.67
N ALA A 8 17.47 -0.80 6.02
CA ALA A 8 18.46 -1.59 5.29
C ALA A 8 19.26 -2.48 6.24
N VAL A 9 19.49 -3.71 5.83
CA VAL A 9 20.27 -4.72 6.60
C VAL A 9 21.72 -4.29 6.87
N THR A 10 22.25 -3.41 6.00
CA THR A 10 23.61 -2.88 6.06
C THR A 10 23.77 -1.69 6.99
N ARG A 11 22.69 -1.22 7.64
CA ARG A 11 22.73 -0.05 8.53
C ARG A 11 23.65 -0.34 9.73
N LYS A 12 24.54 0.61 10.02
CA LYS A 12 25.53 0.49 11.12
C LYS A 12 24.94 0.92 12.46
N LEU A 13 25.30 0.18 13.48
CA LEU A 13 25.09 0.54 14.88
C LEU A 13 26.22 1.46 15.36
N VAL A 14 25.96 2.27 16.37
CA VAL A 14 26.99 3.12 16.99
C VAL A 14 28.17 2.31 17.52
N GLU A 15 27.93 1.06 17.92
CA GLU A 15 28.94 0.11 18.37
C GLU A 15 29.81 -0.47 17.21
N GLY A 16 29.67 0.01 15.98
CA GLY A 16 30.42 -0.45 14.81
C GLY A 16 29.87 -1.70 14.11
N ARG A 17 28.97 -2.45 14.75
CA ARG A 17 28.32 -3.63 14.14
C ARG A 17 27.25 -3.22 13.12
N VAL A 18 26.88 -4.15 12.24
CA VAL A 18 25.83 -3.99 11.25
C VAL A 18 24.56 -4.69 11.73
N LEU A 19 23.37 -4.15 11.41
CA LEU A 19 22.07 -4.74 11.76
C LEU A 19 21.96 -6.23 11.38
N LYS A 20 22.59 -6.65 10.29
CA LYS A 20 22.61 -8.03 9.84
C LYS A 20 23.04 -9.02 10.95
N HIS A 21 23.93 -8.60 11.85
CA HIS A 21 24.51 -9.43 12.91
C HIS A 21 23.71 -9.39 14.23
N LEU A 22 22.53 -8.78 14.24
CA LEU A 22 21.66 -8.83 15.41
C LEU A 22 21.00 -10.21 15.55
N HIS A 23 21.10 -10.79 16.76
CA HIS A 23 20.54 -12.10 17.10
C HIS A 23 19.26 -12.01 17.93
N LYS A 24 19.07 -10.94 18.70
CA LYS A 24 17.90 -10.76 19.57
C LYS A 24 16.90 -9.78 18.95
N GLN A 25 15.65 -10.20 18.79
CA GLN A 25 14.57 -9.37 18.30
C GLN A 25 13.95 -8.50 19.41
N GLY A 26 13.46 -7.32 19.05
CA GLY A 26 12.81 -6.41 19.98
C GLY A 26 13.77 -5.63 20.87
N GLN A 27 15.09 -5.84 20.72
CA GLN A 27 16.07 -5.07 21.49
C GLN A 27 16.16 -3.63 21.01
N GLN A 28 16.47 -2.73 21.94
CA GLN A 28 16.80 -1.36 21.63
C GLN A 28 18.25 -1.27 21.16
N VAL A 29 18.46 -0.53 20.07
CA VAL A 29 19.77 -0.29 19.50
C VAL A 29 19.93 1.18 19.14
N ARG A 30 21.15 1.68 19.16
CA ARG A 30 21.50 3.02 18.65
C ARG A 30 22.08 2.88 17.24
N LEU A 31 21.44 3.54 16.29
CA LEU A 31 21.88 3.57 14.90
C LEU A 31 22.70 4.81 14.61
N VAL A 32 23.73 4.66 13.77
CA VAL A 32 24.51 5.81 13.30
C VAL A 32 23.57 6.80 12.59
N GLY A 33 23.64 8.07 13.03
CA GLY A 33 22.80 9.16 12.50
C GLY A 33 21.42 9.32 13.16
N LEU A 34 21.10 8.48 14.19
CA LEU A 34 19.91 8.72 15.02
C LEU A 34 20.33 9.12 16.44
N LYS A 35 19.74 10.21 16.96
CA LYS A 35 20.00 10.73 18.31
C LYS A 35 19.33 9.93 19.42
N PHE A 36 18.42 9.02 19.09
CA PHE A 36 17.61 8.24 20.04
C PHE A 36 17.69 6.75 19.75
N PRO A 37 17.50 5.88 20.75
CA PRO A 37 17.45 4.44 20.54
C PRO A 37 16.17 4.02 19.81
N VAL A 38 16.25 2.94 19.06
CA VAL A 38 15.13 2.34 18.33
C VAL A 38 15.02 0.85 18.63
N SER A 39 13.79 0.34 18.68
CA SER A 39 13.55 -1.09 18.80
C SER A 39 13.55 -1.73 17.43
N VAL A 40 14.28 -2.85 17.25
CA VAL A 40 14.45 -3.51 15.96
C VAL A 40 13.91 -4.93 16.02
N ALA A 41 13.16 -5.31 14.99
CA ALA A 41 12.74 -6.67 14.75
C ALA A 41 12.93 -7.01 13.27
N TRP A 42 12.83 -8.29 12.91
CA TRP A 42 12.90 -8.74 11.52
C TRP A 42 11.95 -9.89 11.26
N TYR A 43 11.62 -10.08 9.98
CA TYR A 43 10.89 -11.23 9.48
C TYR A 43 11.50 -11.69 8.15
N TYR A 44 11.13 -12.88 7.72
CA TYR A 44 11.59 -13.43 6.46
C TYR A 44 10.46 -13.35 5.44
N LEU A 45 10.78 -12.84 4.26
CA LEU A 45 9.93 -12.90 3.08
C LEU A 45 10.42 -14.04 2.19
N LYS A 46 9.51 -14.87 1.70
CA LYS A 46 9.80 -15.87 0.67
C LYS A 46 9.67 -15.15 -0.67
N ARG A 47 10.71 -15.18 -1.49
CA ARG A 47 10.69 -14.70 -2.86
C ARG A 47 10.17 -15.80 -3.79
N ASP A 48 9.78 -15.44 -5.01
CA ASP A 48 9.27 -16.36 -6.02
C ASP A 48 10.28 -17.47 -6.39
N ASN A 49 11.56 -17.16 -6.28
CA ASN A 49 12.67 -18.11 -6.44
C ASN A 49 12.91 -19.04 -5.21
N GLY A 50 12.00 -19.05 -4.24
CA GLY A 50 12.09 -19.85 -3.01
C GLY A 50 13.06 -19.32 -1.95
N GLN A 51 13.89 -18.34 -2.25
CA GLN A 51 14.83 -17.75 -1.30
C GLN A 51 14.11 -16.95 -0.21
N ARG A 52 14.67 -17.00 1.02
CA ARG A 52 14.17 -16.22 2.16
C ARG A 52 15.01 -14.97 2.33
N GLU A 53 14.38 -13.82 2.18
CA GLU A 53 15.01 -12.52 2.41
C GLU A 53 14.65 -11.99 3.81
N LYS A 54 15.69 -11.65 4.59
CA LYS A 54 15.53 -11.07 5.93
C LYS A 54 15.24 -9.59 5.81
N ARG A 55 14.09 -9.15 6.31
CA ARG A 55 13.65 -7.76 6.31
C ARG A 55 13.63 -7.20 7.72
N PHE A 56 14.37 -6.13 7.93
CA PHE A 56 14.42 -5.42 9.21
C PHE A 56 13.39 -4.31 9.27
N VAL A 57 12.80 -4.17 10.45
CA VAL A 57 11.83 -3.12 10.79
C VAL A 57 12.27 -2.49 12.10
N LEU A 58 12.24 -1.16 12.15
CA LEU A 58 12.50 -0.40 13.37
C LEU A 58 11.23 0.29 13.85
N SER A 59 11.18 0.51 15.15
CA SER A 59 10.19 1.34 15.83
C SER A 59 10.89 2.37 16.69
N THR A 60 10.45 3.62 16.60
CA THR A 60 10.90 4.70 17.50
C THR A 60 10.28 4.60 18.90
N LYS A 61 9.22 3.78 19.05
CA LYS A 61 8.62 3.43 20.33
C LYS A 61 9.11 2.06 20.76
N THR A 62 9.32 1.87 22.06
CA THR A 62 9.63 0.55 22.65
C THR A 62 8.40 -0.34 22.53
N LEU A 63 8.49 -1.34 21.65
CA LEU A 63 7.41 -2.29 21.37
C LEU A 63 7.95 -3.72 21.38
N LYS A 64 7.06 -4.68 21.65
CA LYS A 64 7.38 -6.10 21.52
C LYS A 64 7.73 -6.44 20.07
N ALA A 65 8.66 -7.36 19.86
CA ALA A 65 9.09 -7.78 18.54
C ALA A 65 7.93 -8.27 17.64
N SER A 66 6.94 -8.95 18.22
CA SER A 66 5.73 -9.38 17.52
C SER A 66 4.95 -8.21 16.95
N THR A 67 4.74 -7.16 17.74
CA THR A 67 4.04 -5.94 17.34
C THR A 67 4.79 -5.21 16.23
N ILE A 68 6.13 -5.05 16.35
CA ILE A 68 6.95 -4.42 15.31
C ILE A 68 6.85 -5.20 13.99
N LYS A 69 6.94 -6.54 14.04
CA LYS A 69 6.81 -7.40 12.87
C LYS A 69 5.43 -7.28 12.22
N TRP A 70 4.38 -7.27 13.02
CA TRP A 70 3.01 -7.17 12.52
C TRP A 70 2.76 -5.85 11.78
N TRP A 71 3.17 -4.73 12.35
CA TRP A 71 3.10 -3.43 11.70
C TRP A 71 4.03 -3.33 10.48
N GLY A 72 5.23 -3.90 10.57
CA GLY A 72 6.17 -3.94 9.46
C GLY A 72 5.62 -4.67 8.24
N LYS A 73 4.94 -5.81 8.45
CA LYS A 73 4.26 -6.54 7.37
C LYS A 73 3.12 -5.72 6.76
N ARG A 74 2.31 -5.05 7.58
CA ARG A 74 1.21 -4.20 7.10
C ARG A 74 1.68 -2.98 6.30
N ARG A 75 2.82 -2.42 6.66
CA ARG A 75 3.41 -1.32 5.89
C ARG A 75 3.68 -1.72 4.42
N TRP A 76 4.08 -2.96 4.17
CA TRP A 76 4.25 -3.49 2.82
C TRP A 76 2.96 -3.49 2.00
N GLN A 77 1.82 -3.66 2.63
CA GLN A 77 0.52 -3.58 1.94
C GLN A 77 0.30 -2.17 1.37
N ILE A 78 0.76 -1.13 2.06
CA ILE A 78 0.70 0.25 1.56
C ILE A 78 1.55 0.41 0.29
N GLU A 79 2.76 -0.15 0.27
CA GLU A 79 3.64 -0.11 -0.93
C GLU A 79 3.02 -0.88 -2.09
N GLY A 80 2.46 -2.06 -1.83
CA GLY A 80 1.72 -2.85 -2.82
C GLY A 80 0.52 -2.09 -3.36
N TRP A 81 -0.26 -1.46 -2.48
CA TRP A 81 -1.39 -0.63 -2.86
C TRP A 81 -0.97 0.55 -3.76
N PHE A 82 0.07 1.31 -3.39
CA PHE A 82 0.58 2.40 -4.22
C PHE A 82 1.07 1.90 -5.59
N LYS A 83 1.73 0.75 -5.65
CA LYS A 83 2.14 0.13 -6.91
C LYS A 83 0.93 -0.17 -7.79
N THR A 84 -0.09 -0.81 -7.25
CA THR A 84 -1.35 -1.11 -7.94
C THR A 84 -2.05 0.17 -8.40
N ALA A 85 -2.24 1.15 -7.51
CA ALA A 85 -2.87 2.42 -7.83
C ALA A 85 -2.14 3.19 -8.95
N LYS A 86 -0.81 3.17 -8.95
CA LYS A 86 -0.01 3.77 -10.00
C LYS A 86 -0.15 3.04 -11.35
N HIS A 87 0.02 1.72 -11.35
CA HIS A 87 0.13 0.96 -12.60
C HIS A 87 -1.21 0.59 -13.20
N ARG A 88 -2.25 0.34 -12.38
CA ARG A 88 -3.56 -0.09 -12.85
C ARG A 88 -4.58 1.06 -12.88
N PHE A 89 -4.52 1.99 -11.95
CA PHE A 89 -5.51 3.06 -11.81
C PHE A 89 -4.96 4.47 -12.11
N GLY A 90 -3.79 4.55 -12.72
CA GLY A 90 -3.25 5.80 -13.25
C GLY A 90 -2.95 6.88 -12.21
N LEU A 91 -2.76 6.54 -10.93
CA LEU A 91 -2.55 7.51 -9.85
C LEU A 91 -1.44 8.53 -10.13
N HIS A 92 -0.47 8.19 -10.97
CA HIS A 92 0.67 9.05 -11.35
C HIS A 92 0.52 9.70 -12.74
N ARG A 93 -0.55 9.40 -13.49
CA ARG A 93 -0.76 9.84 -14.87
C ARG A 93 -1.65 11.08 -14.95
N PHE A 94 -1.41 12.06 -14.10
CA PHE A 94 -2.15 13.30 -14.17
C PHE A 94 -1.48 14.28 -15.17
N GLY A 95 -2.11 14.50 -16.30
CA GLY A 95 -1.72 15.54 -17.27
C GLY A 95 -2.26 16.93 -16.94
N GLN A 96 -2.79 17.13 -15.73
CA GLN A 96 -3.44 18.35 -15.31
C GLN A 96 -2.43 19.34 -14.77
N GLY A 97 -2.32 20.54 -15.38
CA GLY A 97 -1.45 21.62 -14.92
C GLY A 97 -1.97 22.40 -13.70
N SER A 98 -3.24 22.20 -13.32
CA SER A 98 -3.84 22.90 -12.19
C SER A 98 -3.88 22.03 -10.92
N ARG A 99 -3.73 22.67 -9.75
CA ARG A 99 -3.84 21.98 -8.44
C ARG A 99 -5.19 21.30 -8.26
N LEU A 100 -6.27 21.94 -8.67
CA LEU A 100 -7.60 21.35 -8.61
C LEU A 100 -7.75 20.13 -9.53
N GLY A 101 -7.19 20.20 -10.72
CA GLY A 101 -7.15 19.06 -11.66
C GLY A 101 -6.39 17.87 -11.08
N MET A 102 -5.24 18.09 -10.42
CA MET A 102 -4.51 17.03 -9.74
C MET A 102 -5.33 16.38 -8.62
N TYR A 103 -6.02 17.16 -7.79
CA TYR A 103 -6.88 16.60 -6.73
C TYR A 103 -8.03 15.79 -7.30
N ARG A 104 -8.71 16.28 -8.32
CA ARG A 104 -9.80 15.55 -8.99
C ARG A 104 -9.30 14.24 -9.57
N TRP A 105 -8.14 14.26 -10.22
CA TRP A 105 -7.54 13.03 -10.76
C TRP A 105 -7.19 12.01 -9.69
N LEU A 106 -6.58 12.44 -8.59
CA LEU A 106 -6.27 11.57 -7.46
C LEU A 106 -7.54 10.94 -6.88
N ILE A 107 -8.60 11.72 -6.68
CA ILE A 107 -9.89 11.22 -6.18
C ILE A 107 -10.49 10.20 -7.14
N LEU A 108 -10.51 10.48 -8.45
CA LEU A 108 -11.03 9.55 -9.46
C LEU A 108 -10.24 8.24 -9.49
N SER A 109 -8.91 8.31 -9.41
CA SER A 109 -8.06 7.11 -9.36
C SER A 109 -8.34 6.27 -8.11
N LEU A 110 -8.61 6.90 -6.96
CA LEU A 110 -8.98 6.21 -5.71
C LEU A 110 -10.37 5.60 -5.80
N ILE A 111 -11.35 6.30 -6.38
CA ILE A 111 -12.70 5.78 -6.60
C ILE A 111 -12.65 4.57 -7.53
N ALA A 112 -11.92 4.65 -8.64
CA ALA A 112 -11.76 3.52 -9.57
C ALA A 112 -11.15 2.29 -8.87
N TYR A 113 -10.15 2.49 -8.03
CA TYR A 113 -9.58 1.42 -7.20
C TYR A 113 -10.62 0.83 -6.25
N LEU A 114 -11.39 1.66 -5.55
CA LEU A 114 -12.41 1.20 -4.60
C LEU A 114 -13.52 0.41 -5.30
N ILE A 115 -13.96 0.84 -6.46
CA ILE A 115 -14.96 0.14 -7.26
C ILE A 115 -14.43 -1.24 -7.69
N ALA A 116 -13.22 -1.31 -8.24
CA ALA A 116 -12.60 -2.58 -8.61
C ALA A 116 -12.41 -3.51 -7.41
N HIS A 117 -12.01 -2.95 -6.26
CA HIS A 117 -11.88 -3.71 -5.02
C HIS A 117 -13.21 -4.26 -4.52
N TRP A 118 -14.26 -3.45 -4.57
CA TRP A 118 -15.61 -3.88 -4.21
C TRP A 118 -16.11 -4.99 -5.14
N THR A 119 -15.96 -4.81 -6.45
CA THR A 119 -16.33 -5.83 -7.44
C THR A 119 -15.61 -7.15 -7.15
N TYR A 120 -14.30 -7.09 -6.90
CA TYR A 120 -13.53 -8.28 -6.48
C TYR A 120 -14.12 -8.97 -5.25
N LEU A 121 -14.51 -8.22 -4.22
CA LEU A 121 -15.10 -8.79 -3.00
C LEU A 121 -16.49 -9.40 -3.24
N LEU A 122 -17.29 -8.81 -4.12
CA LEU A 122 -18.63 -9.31 -4.44
C LEU A 122 -18.61 -10.55 -5.35
N THR A 123 -17.67 -10.61 -6.28
CA THR A 123 -17.60 -11.67 -7.28
C THR A 123 -16.74 -12.85 -6.84
N GLN A 124 -16.04 -12.73 -5.71
CA GLN A 124 -15.09 -13.75 -5.19
C GLN A 124 -14.16 -14.30 -6.29
N LEU A 125 -13.73 -13.43 -7.18
CA LEU A 125 -12.78 -13.75 -8.22
C LEU A 125 -11.48 -14.23 -7.57
N SER A 126 -11.13 -15.48 -7.80
CA SER A 126 -9.88 -16.19 -7.47
C SER A 126 -9.11 -15.82 -6.17
N ASP A 127 -8.27 -16.69 -5.68
CA ASP A 127 -7.47 -16.53 -4.45
C ASP A 127 -6.51 -15.31 -4.46
N LEU A 128 -6.14 -14.80 -5.64
CA LEU A 128 -5.31 -13.62 -5.81
C LEU A 128 -6.02 -12.62 -6.73
N PRO A 129 -6.25 -11.37 -6.27
CA PRO A 129 -6.94 -10.39 -7.07
C PRO A 129 -6.13 -10.00 -8.30
N ASP A 130 -6.60 -10.31 -9.50
CA ASP A 130 -6.22 -9.58 -10.69
C ASP A 130 -7.03 -8.28 -10.75
N TRP A 131 -6.37 -7.19 -10.41
CA TRP A 131 -7.00 -5.87 -10.41
C TRP A 131 -7.40 -5.38 -11.80
N GLY A 132 -6.80 -5.93 -12.87
CA GLY A 132 -7.20 -5.67 -14.25
C GLY A 132 -8.55 -6.31 -14.55
N GLU A 133 -8.69 -7.59 -14.22
CA GLU A 133 -9.93 -8.34 -14.38
C GLU A 133 -11.07 -7.74 -13.52
N ALA A 134 -10.80 -7.44 -12.26
CA ALA A 134 -11.78 -6.80 -11.37
C ALA A 134 -12.23 -5.42 -11.89
N ALA A 135 -11.33 -4.64 -12.48
CA ALA A 135 -11.67 -3.35 -13.09
C ALA A 135 -12.50 -3.51 -14.37
N GLN A 136 -12.21 -4.51 -15.19
CA GLN A 136 -12.98 -4.83 -16.39
C GLN A 136 -14.40 -5.27 -16.01
N THR A 137 -14.52 -6.20 -15.08
CA THR A 137 -15.83 -6.67 -14.57
C THR A 137 -16.63 -5.53 -13.95
N ALA A 138 -15.97 -4.64 -13.21
CA ALA A 138 -16.62 -3.45 -12.65
C ALA A 138 -17.18 -2.55 -13.75
N LEU A 139 -16.41 -2.32 -14.82
CA LEU A 139 -16.84 -1.52 -15.96
C LEU A 139 -18.05 -2.15 -16.65
N GLU A 140 -18.00 -3.45 -16.91
CA GLU A 140 -19.09 -4.19 -17.58
C GLU A 140 -20.38 -4.21 -16.76
N CYS A 141 -20.29 -4.28 -15.44
CA CYS A 141 -21.47 -4.26 -14.55
C CYS A 141 -22.04 -2.86 -14.32
N LEU A 142 -21.18 -1.85 -14.14
CA LEU A 142 -21.60 -0.50 -13.72
C LEU A 142 -21.90 0.44 -14.89
N PHE A 143 -21.18 0.30 -16.00
CA PHE A 143 -21.29 1.24 -17.12
C PHE A 143 -22.69 1.28 -17.75
N PRO A 144 -23.37 0.14 -18.02
CA PRO A 144 -24.74 0.15 -18.52
C PRO A 144 -25.71 0.84 -17.56
N GLN A 145 -25.59 0.58 -16.26
CA GLN A 145 -26.44 1.19 -15.24
C GLN A 145 -26.23 2.71 -15.15
N LEU A 146 -24.98 3.16 -15.25
CA LEU A 146 -24.64 4.58 -15.26
C LEU A 146 -25.22 5.28 -16.46
N LEU A 147 -25.14 4.69 -17.67
CA LEU A 147 -25.72 5.24 -18.89
C LEU A 147 -27.24 5.39 -18.77
N VAL A 148 -27.94 4.36 -18.28
CA VAL A 148 -29.38 4.41 -18.07
C VAL A 148 -29.73 5.51 -17.06
N SER A 149 -29.01 5.61 -15.95
CA SER A 149 -29.24 6.64 -14.93
C SER A 149 -29.03 8.05 -15.46
N LEU A 150 -27.96 8.27 -16.25
CA LEU A 150 -27.72 9.57 -16.90
C LEU A 150 -28.80 9.92 -17.91
N PHE A 151 -29.25 8.94 -18.70
CA PHE A 151 -30.33 9.13 -19.68
C PHE A 151 -31.64 9.51 -18.97
N LEU A 152 -31.99 8.83 -17.88
CA LEU A 152 -33.19 9.16 -17.08
C LEU A 152 -33.11 10.57 -16.49
N LEU A 153 -31.92 10.94 -15.95
CA LEU A 153 -31.73 12.31 -15.42
C LEU A 153 -31.88 13.38 -16.49
N GLU A 154 -31.41 13.13 -17.72
CA GLU A 154 -31.60 14.09 -18.83
C GLU A 154 -33.07 14.14 -19.30
N LEU A 155 -33.80 13.01 -19.30
CA LEU A 155 -35.23 13.00 -19.59
C LEU A 155 -36.01 13.79 -18.56
N GLU A 156 -35.71 13.64 -17.25
CA GLU A 156 -36.35 14.42 -16.19
C GLU A 156 -36.13 15.93 -16.36
N ARG A 157 -35.01 16.37 -16.89
CA ARG A 157 -34.71 17.77 -17.19
C ARG A 157 -35.52 18.33 -18.36
N LEU A 158 -35.94 17.46 -19.28
CA LEU A 158 -36.70 17.85 -20.47
C LEU A 158 -38.21 17.86 -20.25
N ILE A 159 -38.66 17.26 -19.15
CA ILE A 159 -40.08 17.26 -18.75
C ILE A 159 -40.29 18.48 -17.84
N PRO A 160 -41.10 19.47 -18.26
CA PRO A 160 -41.37 20.68 -17.50
C PRO A 160 -42.18 20.42 -16.22
#